data_a2e6e50ba1fc9b3a01ab07479489dd55
#
_entry.id   a2e6e50ba1fc9b3a01ab07479489dd55
#
_cell.length_a   1.000
_cell.length_b   1.000
_cell.length_c   1.000
_cell.angle_alpha   90.00
_cell.angle_beta   90.00
_cell.angle_gamma   90.00
#
_symmetry.space_group_name_H-M   'P 1'
#
loop_
_entity.id
_entity.type
_entity.pdbx_description
1 polymer ?
#
loop_
_entity_poly.entity_id
_entity_poly.type
_entity_poly.pdbx_seq_one_letter_code
_entity_poly.pdbx_strand_id
1 'polypeptide(L)'
;DVRGGYGVETEEGERGVGGINVDGGLEVEMEEQDQKLVELFAGELAEIGWIEAETVREFRDRKKTEKEFFQPGSMAPIDARAIANIAGAAPDARLLDPMCGTGGILVEAGLAGAAVVGVDAQTKMVRGTRRNLRQYLDDGSVVRGDATRLPFVDDSFDGAVFDAPYGRQSKIAGESLGELVGGALAEVRRVAPRAVLVGDQSWVPAAKSAGWRVTERFERRVHGSLVRHVHVLA
;
A
#
# COMPACT_ATOMS: atom_id res chain seq x y z
N ASP A 1 2.49 33.09 16.91
CA ASP A 1 3.42 33.27 18.03
C ASP A 1 2.70 32.88 19.32
N VAL A 2 2.62 31.58 19.58
CA VAL A 2 2.12 31.07 20.86
C VAL A 2 3.26 31.16 21.87
N ARG A 3 3.38 32.29 22.52
CA ARG A 3 4.25 32.47 23.68
C ARG A 3 3.41 32.36 24.94
N GLY A 4 3.27 31.16 25.41
CA GLY A 4 2.60 30.81 26.64
C GLY A 4 2.56 29.31 26.72
N GLY A 5 3.74 28.67 26.58
CA GLY A 5 3.85 27.25 26.75
C GLY A 5 3.77 26.92 28.23
N TYR A 6 2.76 26.23 28.64
CA TYR A 6 2.84 25.42 29.85
C TYR A 6 3.77 24.26 29.51
N GLY A 7 5.00 24.31 30.01
CA GLY A 7 5.98 23.26 29.81
C GLY A 7 5.56 22.05 30.64
N VAL A 8 5.35 20.93 29.98
CA VAL A 8 5.42 19.63 30.64
C VAL A 8 6.89 19.28 30.73
N GLU A 9 7.50 19.38 31.91
CA GLU A 9 8.82 18.82 32.15
C GLU A 9 8.69 17.31 32.31
N THR A 10 9.11 16.57 31.28
CA THR A 10 9.35 15.13 31.43
C THR A 10 10.75 14.95 31.97
N GLU A 11 10.92 14.51 33.21
CA GLU A 11 12.19 13.97 33.68
C GLU A 11 12.51 12.67 32.91
N GLU A 12 13.44 12.75 31.96
CA GLU A 12 14.08 11.58 31.37
C GLU A 12 14.95 10.91 32.45
N GLY A 13 14.52 9.80 32.95
CA GLY A 13 15.45 8.99 33.73
C GLY A 13 14.93 7.92 34.63
N GLU A 14 13.74 7.40 34.51
CA GLU A 14 13.38 6.08 35.08
C GLU A 14 12.07 5.59 34.50
N ARG A 15 11.99 4.28 34.23
CA ARG A 15 10.74 3.62 33.85
C ARG A 15 9.77 3.72 35.03
N GLY A 16 8.87 4.66 34.96
CA GLY A 16 7.87 4.84 35.99
C GLY A 16 7.23 6.22 35.88
N VAL A 17 5.95 6.22 35.69
CA VAL A 17 4.99 7.24 36.08
C VAL A 17 5.43 8.69 35.80
N GLY A 18 5.09 9.19 34.62
CA GLY A 18 5.11 10.62 34.37
C GLY A 18 3.92 11.27 35.06
N GLY A 19 4.18 12.03 36.15
CA GLY A 19 3.17 12.89 36.76
C GLY A 19 2.94 14.12 35.89
N ILE A 20 1.71 14.41 35.52
CA ILE A 20 1.31 15.67 34.88
C ILE A 20 0.91 16.63 35.97
N ASN A 21 1.71 17.67 36.19
CA ASN A 21 1.36 18.74 37.10
C ASN A 21 0.66 19.84 36.30
N VAL A 22 -0.67 19.95 36.45
CA VAL A 22 -1.44 21.06 35.89
C VAL A 22 -1.61 22.07 37.00
N ASP A 23 -1.22 23.32 36.77
CA ASP A 23 -1.46 24.42 37.69
C ASP A 23 -2.99 24.55 37.97
N GLY A 24 -3.44 23.90 39.02
CA GLY A 24 -4.86 23.74 39.34
C GLY A 24 -5.20 22.51 40.16
N GLY A 25 -4.23 21.67 40.49
CA GLY A 25 -4.38 20.63 41.53
C GLY A 25 -5.05 19.33 41.08
N LEU A 26 -4.87 18.87 39.84
CA LEU A 26 -5.17 17.50 39.42
C LEU A 26 -3.87 16.69 39.43
N GLU A 27 -3.64 15.92 40.49
CA GLU A 27 -2.66 14.83 40.47
C GLU A 27 -3.32 13.59 39.86
N VAL A 28 -2.81 13.14 38.72
CA VAL A 28 -3.22 11.87 38.13
C VAL A 28 -2.13 10.85 38.45
N GLU A 29 -2.32 10.02 39.47
CA GLU A 29 -1.52 8.83 39.70
C GLU A 29 -1.92 7.76 38.65
N MET A 30 -0.98 7.37 37.81
CA MET A 30 -1.15 6.26 36.89
C MET A 30 -0.49 5.01 37.46
N GLU A 31 -1.30 4.12 37.98
CA GLU A 31 -0.90 2.72 38.19
C GLU A 31 -1.02 1.97 36.86
N GLU A 32 0.11 1.47 36.38
CA GLU A 32 0.27 0.60 35.21
C GLU A 32 0.03 1.19 33.81
N GLN A 33 1.13 1.55 33.18
CA GLN A 33 1.60 1.18 31.83
C GLN A 33 0.76 1.46 30.60
N ASP A 34 1.45 2.03 29.62
CA ASP A 34 1.17 2.06 28.18
C ASP A 34 0.08 3.03 27.69
N GLN A 35 -0.49 3.87 28.50
CA GLN A 35 -1.38 4.92 28.03
C GLN A 35 -0.59 6.21 27.77
N LYS A 36 -0.55 6.64 26.51
CA LYS A 36 0.03 7.92 26.12
C LYS A 36 -1.02 9.01 26.17
N LEU A 37 -0.75 10.08 26.91
CA LEU A 37 -1.56 11.30 26.89
C LEU A 37 -1.06 12.19 25.76
N VAL A 38 -1.98 12.71 24.97
CA VAL A 38 -1.71 13.67 23.89
C VAL A 38 -2.41 14.97 24.13
N GLU A 39 -1.67 16.07 24.02
CA GLU A 39 -2.21 17.41 23.99
C GLU A 39 -2.15 17.97 22.58
N LEU A 40 -3.29 18.44 22.09
CA LEU A 40 -3.43 19.04 20.77
C LEU A 40 -3.79 20.53 20.93
N PHE A 41 -2.99 21.39 20.35
CA PHE A 41 -3.21 22.83 20.33
C PHE A 41 -3.51 23.31 18.91
N ALA A 42 -4.63 24.01 18.74
CA ALA A 42 -5.02 24.60 17.46
C ALA A 42 -5.56 26.04 17.71
N GLY A 43 -4.70 27.03 17.60
CA GLY A 43 -5.05 28.41 17.93
C GLY A 43 -5.38 28.57 19.42
N GLU A 44 -6.61 28.93 19.74
CA GLU A 44 -7.09 29.08 21.12
C GLU A 44 -7.72 27.81 21.70
N LEU A 45 -7.78 26.73 20.91
CA LEU A 45 -8.32 25.43 21.31
C LEU A 45 -7.19 24.54 21.84
N ALA A 46 -7.42 23.92 23.00
CA ALA A 46 -6.56 22.88 23.55
C ALA A 46 -7.43 21.65 23.86
N GLU A 47 -7.02 20.48 23.39
CA GLU A 47 -7.64 19.20 23.68
C GLU A 47 -6.63 18.26 24.32
N ILE A 48 -7.06 17.53 25.33
CA ILE A 48 -6.27 16.52 26.03
C ILE A 48 -7.00 15.18 25.91
N GLY A 49 -6.28 14.15 25.52
CA GLY A 49 -6.87 12.82 25.38
C GLY A 49 -5.86 11.69 25.45
N TRP A 50 -6.36 10.51 25.78
CA TRP A 50 -5.57 9.29 25.79
C TRP A 50 -5.46 8.70 24.40
N ILE A 51 -4.29 8.17 24.04
CA ILE A 51 -4.14 7.38 22.82
C ILE A 51 -4.64 5.97 23.11
N GLU A 52 -5.79 5.60 22.53
CA GLU A 52 -6.30 4.23 22.61
C GLU A 52 -5.60 3.27 21.64
N ALA A 53 -5.16 3.79 20.48
CA ALA A 53 -4.45 3.01 19.48
C ALA A 53 -3.50 3.89 18.67
N GLU A 54 -2.32 3.39 18.42
CA GLU A 54 -1.32 4.03 17.56
C GLU A 54 -1.04 3.16 16.34
N THR A 55 -1.16 3.74 15.15
CA THR A 55 -0.82 3.01 13.92
C THR A 55 0.70 2.88 13.79
N VAL A 56 1.19 1.67 13.74
CA VAL A 56 2.59 1.38 13.43
C VAL A 56 2.85 1.77 11.96
N ARG A 57 3.69 2.78 11.74
CA ARG A 57 3.99 3.35 10.41
C ARG A 57 5.43 3.10 9.99
N GLU A 58 5.85 1.85 9.95
CA GLU A 58 7.21 1.43 9.57
C GLU A 58 7.46 1.51 8.06
N PHE A 59 6.81 2.43 7.35
CA PHE A 59 7.01 2.60 5.90
C PHE A 59 8.44 2.98 5.53
N ARG A 60 9.22 3.54 6.47
CA ARG A 60 10.63 3.91 6.24
C ARG A 60 11.49 2.67 6.01
N ASP A 61 11.24 1.60 6.75
CA ASP A 61 12.03 0.37 6.76
C ASP A 61 11.73 -0.51 5.53
N ARG A 62 10.67 -0.16 4.80
CA ARG A 62 10.25 -0.83 3.56
C ARG A 62 10.44 0.02 2.31
N LYS A 63 11.21 1.11 2.40
CA LYS A 63 11.56 1.91 1.20
C LYS A 63 12.23 1.02 0.17
N LYS A 64 12.15 1.45 -1.08
CA LYS A 64 12.74 0.73 -2.20
C LYS A 64 14.23 0.37 -2.01
N THR A 65 14.98 1.21 -1.29
CA THR A 65 16.42 1.03 -1.00
C THR A 65 16.67 -0.02 0.08
N GLU A 66 15.69 -0.34 0.91
CA GLU A 66 15.80 -1.31 2.00
C GLU A 66 15.41 -2.74 1.56
N LYS A 67 14.88 -2.88 0.34
CA LYS A 67 14.51 -4.18 -0.22
C LYS A 67 15.72 -4.88 -0.82
N GLU A 68 15.80 -6.19 -0.63
CA GLU A 68 16.85 -7.03 -1.24
C GLU A 68 16.87 -6.92 -2.76
N PHE A 69 15.72 -6.71 -3.38
CA PHE A 69 15.61 -6.48 -4.81
C PHE A 69 14.88 -5.17 -5.10
N PHE A 70 15.61 -4.27 -5.74
CA PHE A 70 15.13 -2.93 -6.09
C PHE A 70 15.21 -2.68 -7.59
N GLN A 71 14.24 -1.92 -8.11
CA GLN A 71 14.24 -1.34 -9.45
C GLN A 71 13.78 0.13 -9.40
N PRO A 72 14.33 1.01 -10.27
CA PRO A 72 13.79 2.35 -10.44
C PRO A 72 12.31 2.34 -10.80
N GLY A 73 11.54 3.29 -10.28
CA GLY A 73 10.10 3.39 -10.55
C GLY A 73 9.20 2.60 -9.59
N SER A 74 9.78 1.79 -8.69
CA SER A 74 8.98 1.12 -7.65
C SER A 74 8.16 2.12 -6.82
N MET A 75 6.93 1.74 -6.52
CA MET A 75 5.99 2.56 -5.73
C MET A 75 6.46 2.75 -4.30
N ALA A 76 6.15 3.92 -3.71
CA ALA A 76 6.40 4.15 -2.29
C ALA A 76 5.51 3.22 -1.44
N PRO A 77 6.01 2.68 -0.31
CA PRO A 77 5.24 1.74 0.53
C PRO A 77 3.88 2.28 0.97
N ILE A 78 3.81 3.55 1.34
CA ILE A 78 2.54 4.18 1.77
C ILE A 78 1.51 4.23 0.63
N ASP A 79 1.93 4.54 -0.60
CA ASP A 79 1.06 4.54 -1.77
C ASP A 79 0.63 3.09 -2.11
N ALA A 80 1.57 2.14 -2.04
CA ALA A 80 1.30 0.71 -2.25
C ALA A 80 0.30 0.16 -1.23
N ARG A 81 0.43 0.52 0.06
CA ARG A 81 -0.51 0.17 1.12
C ARG A 81 -1.90 0.73 0.87
N ALA A 82 -2.00 2.01 0.50
CA ALA A 82 -3.29 2.64 0.21
C ALA A 82 -4.00 1.93 -0.95
N ILE A 83 -3.26 1.61 -2.03
CA ILE A 83 -3.80 0.91 -3.20
C ILE A 83 -4.20 -0.53 -2.87
N ALA A 84 -3.37 -1.26 -2.08
CA ALA A 84 -3.70 -2.60 -1.61
C ALA A 84 -4.99 -2.61 -0.76
N ASN A 85 -5.14 -1.65 0.15
CA ASN A 85 -6.34 -1.53 0.97
C ASN A 85 -7.60 -1.25 0.11
N ILE A 86 -7.50 -0.37 -0.89
CA ILE A 86 -8.60 -0.10 -1.84
C ILE A 86 -8.95 -1.37 -2.64
N ALA A 87 -7.97 -2.19 -2.97
CA ALA A 87 -8.20 -3.48 -3.65
C ALA A 87 -8.81 -4.55 -2.74
N GLY A 88 -8.90 -4.30 -1.44
CA GLY A 88 -9.50 -5.19 -0.45
C GLY A 88 -8.51 -6.04 0.34
N ALA A 89 -7.26 -5.56 0.50
CA ALA A 89 -6.28 -6.23 1.36
C ALA A 89 -6.78 -6.26 2.81
N ALA A 90 -6.99 -7.45 3.34
CA ALA A 90 -7.45 -7.73 4.69
C ALA A 90 -7.07 -9.16 5.09
N PRO A 91 -7.13 -9.52 6.37
CA PRO A 91 -7.05 -10.92 6.78
C PRO A 91 -8.06 -11.78 6.01
N ASP A 92 -7.65 -12.99 5.64
CA ASP A 92 -8.41 -13.98 4.87
C ASP A 92 -8.68 -13.62 3.39
N ALA A 93 -8.39 -12.40 2.93
CA ALA A 93 -8.49 -12.03 1.53
C ALA A 93 -7.33 -12.59 0.70
N ARG A 94 -7.61 -13.02 -0.54
CA ARG A 94 -6.61 -13.44 -1.53
C ARG A 94 -6.47 -12.38 -2.61
N LEU A 95 -5.29 -11.77 -2.71
CA LEU A 95 -5.01 -10.72 -3.68
C LEU A 95 -4.01 -11.15 -4.74
N LEU A 96 -4.33 -10.81 -5.99
CA LEU A 96 -3.48 -11.01 -7.16
C LEU A 96 -2.82 -9.70 -7.58
N ASP A 97 -1.52 -9.76 -7.89
CA ASP A 97 -0.84 -8.76 -8.72
C ASP A 97 -0.35 -9.42 -10.02
N PRO A 98 -1.03 -9.21 -11.16
CA PRO A 98 -0.70 -9.86 -12.43
C PRO A 98 0.54 -9.28 -13.13
N MET A 99 1.09 -8.16 -12.64
CA MET A 99 2.29 -7.49 -13.17
C MET A 99 3.20 -7.03 -12.03
N CYS A 100 3.52 -7.94 -11.10
CA CYS A 100 4.01 -7.60 -9.76
C CYS A 100 5.37 -6.90 -9.69
N GLY A 101 6.16 -6.90 -10.76
CA GLY A 101 7.45 -6.20 -10.81
C GLY A 101 8.38 -6.57 -9.65
N THR A 102 8.61 -5.63 -8.73
CA THR A 102 9.42 -5.84 -7.52
C THR A 102 8.60 -6.33 -6.31
N GLY A 103 7.29 -6.50 -6.46
CA GLY A 103 6.38 -6.99 -5.41
C GLY A 103 6.04 -5.96 -4.32
N GLY A 104 6.23 -4.67 -4.59
CA GLY A 104 5.99 -3.63 -3.58
C GLY A 104 4.55 -3.60 -3.06
N ILE A 105 3.58 -3.78 -3.95
CA ILE A 105 2.16 -3.82 -3.58
C ILE A 105 1.84 -5.12 -2.84
N LEU A 106 2.40 -6.25 -3.28
CA LEU A 106 2.20 -7.55 -2.62
C LEU A 106 2.74 -7.56 -1.18
N VAL A 107 3.92 -6.95 -0.94
CA VAL A 107 4.46 -6.81 0.42
C VAL A 107 3.48 -6.05 1.31
N GLU A 108 2.97 -4.91 0.84
CA GLU A 108 2.04 -4.11 1.64
C GLU A 108 0.67 -4.77 1.83
N ALA A 109 0.19 -5.53 0.83
CA ALA A 109 -1.03 -6.33 0.95
C ALA A 109 -0.86 -7.48 1.95
N GLY A 110 0.26 -8.21 1.89
CA GLY A 110 0.57 -9.28 2.84
C GLY A 110 0.71 -8.77 4.28
N LEU A 111 1.38 -7.63 4.49
CA LEU A 111 1.45 -6.97 5.79
C LEU A 111 0.09 -6.44 6.29
N ALA A 112 -0.91 -6.31 5.43
CA ALA A 112 -2.30 -6.07 5.81
C ALA A 112 -3.07 -7.36 6.14
N GLY A 113 -2.42 -8.53 6.04
CA GLY A 113 -2.97 -9.84 6.37
C GLY A 113 -3.49 -10.64 5.17
N ALA A 114 -3.43 -10.11 3.95
CA ALA A 114 -3.91 -10.81 2.77
C ALA A 114 -2.96 -11.93 2.33
N ALA A 115 -3.51 -13.04 1.86
CA ALA A 115 -2.75 -14.03 1.09
C ALA A 115 -2.45 -13.47 -0.31
N VAL A 116 -1.18 -13.41 -0.70
CA VAL A 116 -0.74 -12.70 -1.90
C VAL A 116 -0.17 -13.62 -2.96
N VAL A 117 -0.56 -13.36 -4.20
CA VAL A 117 -0.04 -14.04 -5.37
C VAL A 117 0.40 -13.01 -6.42
N GLY A 118 1.64 -13.13 -6.89
CA GLY A 118 2.20 -12.30 -7.95
C GLY A 118 2.44 -13.07 -9.24
N VAL A 119 2.24 -12.39 -10.36
CA VAL A 119 2.65 -12.87 -11.69
C VAL A 119 3.56 -11.82 -12.34
N ASP A 120 4.59 -12.26 -13.02
CA ASP A 120 5.42 -11.41 -13.88
C ASP A 120 5.99 -12.23 -15.04
N ALA A 121 6.08 -11.65 -16.22
CA ALA A 121 6.63 -12.30 -17.41
C ALA A 121 8.17 -12.48 -17.32
N GLN A 122 8.84 -11.61 -16.55
CA GLN A 122 10.29 -11.57 -16.48
C GLN A 122 10.81 -12.44 -15.32
N THR A 123 11.61 -13.46 -15.62
CA THR A 123 12.25 -14.32 -14.60
C THR A 123 13.03 -13.51 -13.54
N LYS A 124 13.66 -12.37 -13.94
CA LYS A 124 14.38 -11.49 -13.02
C LYS A 124 13.43 -10.91 -11.97
N MET A 125 12.24 -10.43 -12.38
CA MET A 125 11.24 -9.88 -11.49
C MET A 125 10.69 -10.96 -10.55
N VAL A 126 10.28 -12.11 -11.07
CA VAL A 126 9.81 -13.25 -10.27
C VAL A 126 10.81 -13.63 -9.18
N ARG A 127 12.10 -13.74 -9.52
CA ARG A 127 13.15 -14.06 -8.52
C ARG A 127 13.32 -12.94 -7.50
N GLY A 128 13.31 -11.69 -7.96
CA GLY A 128 13.44 -10.51 -7.09
C GLY A 128 12.28 -10.35 -6.15
N THR A 129 11.05 -10.47 -6.66
CA THR A 129 9.83 -10.39 -5.86
C THR A 129 9.78 -11.49 -4.78
N ARG A 130 10.17 -12.72 -5.12
CA ARG A 130 10.26 -13.80 -4.11
C ARG A 130 11.22 -13.46 -2.96
N ARG A 131 12.34 -12.77 -3.23
CA ARG A 131 13.25 -12.31 -2.17
C ARG A 131 12.57 -11.26 -1.31
N ASN A 132 11.97 -10.25 -1.93
CA ASN A 132 11.28 -9.20 -1.22
C ASN A 132 10.11 -9.72 -0.38
N LEU A 133 9.32 -10.68 -0.88
CA LEU A 133 8.25 -11.28 -0.07
C LEU A 133 8.83 -12.00 1.15
N ARG A 134 9.86 -12.82 1.00
CA ARG A 134 10.50 -13.53 2.12
C ARG A 134 11.14 -12.61 3.16
N GLN A 135 11.52 -11.41 2.77
CA GLN A 135 12.10 -10.41 3.68
C GLN A 135 11.05 -9.84 4.65
N TYR A 136 9.77 -9.81 4.25
CA TYR A 136 8.73 -9.10 4.99
C TYR A 136 7.52 -9.97 5.36
N LEU A 137 7.35 -11.13 4.73
CA LEU A 137 6.19 -12.00 4.89
C LEU A 137 6.62 -13.45 5.13
N ASP A 138 5.87 -14.13 5.97
CA ASP A 138 6.06 -15.56 6.19
C ASP A 138 5.58 -16.42 5.01
N ASP A 139 4.56 -15.92 4.26
CA ASP A 139 4.00 -16.59 3.11
C ASP A 139 3.77 -15.60 1.94
N GLY A 140 3.76 -16.12 0.74
CA GLY A 140 3.50 -15.38 -0.49
C GLY A 140 4.01 -16.11 -1.72
N SER A 141 3.21 -16.14 -2.77
CA SER A 141 3.52 -16.89 -3.99
C SER A 141 3.79 -15.97 -5.16
N VAL A 142 4.81 -16.32 -5.97
CA VAL A 142 5.09 -15.62 -7.24
C VAL A 142 5.34 -16.63 -8.33
N VAL A 143 4.64 -16.50 -9.45
CA VAL A 143 4.79 -17.36 -10.61
C VAL A 143 5.24 -16.55 -11.83
N ARG A 144 5.98 -17.19 -12.73
CA ARG A 144 6.26 -16.62 -14.03
C ARG A 144 5.06 -16.88 -14.95
N GLY A 145 4.50 -15.82 -15.52
CA GLY A 145 3.32 -15.93 -16.38
C GLY A 145 3.12 -14.69 -17.23
N ASP A 146 2.12 -14.78 -18.08
CA ASP A 146 1.63 -13.70 -18.91
C ASP A 146 0.33 -13.16 -18.29
N ALA A 147 0.28 -11.86 -18.05
CA ALA A 147 -0.89 -11.21 -17.47
C ALA A 147 -2.12 -11.27 -18.38
N THR A 148 -1.92 -11.47 -19.70
CA THR A 148 -3.01 -11.64 -20.68
C THR A 148 -3.53 -13.09 -20.78
N ARG A 149 -2.89 -14.00 -20.00
CA ARG A 149 -3.24 -15.43 -19.94
C ARG A 149 -2.88 -15.99 -18.58
N LEU A 150 -3.62 -15.63 -17.56
CA LEU A 150 -3.33 -16.01 -16.16
C LEU A 150 -3.57 -17.51 -15.92
N PRO A 151 -2.62 -18.20 -15.24
CA PRO A 151 -2.70 -19.64 -14.97
C PRO A 151 -3.60 -19.98 -13.77
N PHE A 152 -4.73 -19.29 -13.63
CA PHE A 152 -5.65 -19.47 -12.52
C PHE A 152 -7.06 -19.78 -13.04
N VAL A 153 -7.85 -20.51 -12.26
CA VAL A 153 -9.26 -20.74 -12.55
C VAL A 153 -10.07 -19.47 -12.26
N ASP A 154 -11.30 -19.42 -12.79
CA ASP A 154 -12.20 -18.29 -12.57
C ASP A 154 -12.46 -18.09 -11.07
N ASP A 155 -12.70 -16.84 -10.66
CA ASP A 155 -13.07 -16.47 -9.30
C ASP A 155 -12.07 -16.95 -8.21
N SER A 156 -10.77 -17.02 -8.53
CA SER A 156 -9.72 -17.52 -7.61
C SER A 156 -9.29 -16.51 -6.56
N PHE A 157 -9.62 -15.26 -6.73
CA PHE A 157 -9.15 -14.15 -5.89
C PHE A 157 -10.30 -13.25 -5.45
N ASP A 158 -10.18 -12.63 -4.28
CA ASP A 158 -11.14 -11.65 -3.76
C ASP A 158 -10.91 -10.26 -4.36
N GLY A 159 -9.71 -10.01 -4.87
CA GLY A 159 -9.36 -8.77 -5.55
C GLY A 159 -8.04 -8.87 -6.29
N ALA A 160 -7.81 -7.91 -7.18
CA ALA A 160 -6.54 -7.75 -7.86
C ALA A 160 -6.05 -6.31 -7.79
N VAL A 161 -4.73 -6.15 -7.86
CA VAL A 161 -4.10 -4.83 -7.85
C VAL A 161 -2.87 -4.85 -8.72
N PHE A 162 -2.70 -3.90 -9.62
CA PHE A 162 -1.52 -3.83 -10.46
C PHE A 162 -1.19 -2.43 -10.94
N ASP A 163 0.11 -2.20 -11.09
CA ASP A 163 0.69 -0.99 -11.64
C ASP A 163 1.12 -1.29 -13.09
N ALA A 164 0.36 -0.75 -14.06
CA ALA A 164 0.63 -1.00 -15.47
C ALA A 164 2.02 -0.46 -15.86
N PRO A 165 2.73 -1.10 -16.79
CA PRO A 165 4.02 -0.61 -17.24
C PRO A 165 3.92 0.81 -17.81
N TYR A 166 4.88 1.70 -17.45
CA TYR A 166 4.87 3.09 -17.89
C TYR A 166 5.68 3.27 -19.17
N GLY A 167 5.06 3.86 -20.18
CA GLY A 167 5.66 4.46 -21.37
C GLY A 167 6.76 3.67 -22.07
N ARG A 168 7.76 4.39 -22.60
CA ARG A 168 8.83 3.87 -23.44
C ARG A 168 9.87 2.96 -22.76
N GLN A 169 9.83 2.81 -21.46
CA GLN A 169 10.82 2.00 -20.71
C GLN A 169 10.42 0.53 -20.56
N SER A 170 9.18 0.18 -20.80
CA SER A 170 8.74 -1.23 -20.81
C SER A 170 9.10 -1.85 -22.16
N LYS A 171 10.07 -2.73 -22.18
CA LYS A 171 10.30 -3.64 -23.31
C LYS A 171 9.16 -4.66 -23.34
N ILE A 172 8.06 -4.27 -23.96
CA ILE A 172 6.94 -5.17 -24.23
C ILE A 172 7.33 -5.95 -25.48
N ALA A 173 7.50 -7.25 -25.35
CA ALA A 173 7.89 -8.11 -26.46
C ALA A 173 6.67 -8.29 -27.38
N GLY A 174 6.59 -7.50 -28.45
CA GLY A 174 5.72 -7.75 -29.60
C GLY A 174 4.29 -7.24 -29.53
N GLU A 175 3.80 -6.77 -28.38
CA GLU A 175 2.43 -6.23 -28.23
C GLU A 175 2.46 -4.73 -27.89
N SER A 176 1.42 -3.99 -28.27
CA SER A 176 1.24 -2.62 -27.80
C SER A 176 0.88 -2.59 -26.31
N LEU A 177 1.25 -1.51 -25.61
CA LEU A 177 0.87 -1.33 -24.20
C LEU A 177 -0.66 -1.43 -24.00
N GLY A 178 -1.43 -0.95 -24.98
CA GLY A 178 -2.89 -1.04 -24.94
C GLY A 178 -3.41 -2.47 -25.01
N GLU A 179 -2.82 -3.32 -25.85
CA GLU A 179 -3.16 -4.74 -25.95
C GLU A 179 -2.81 -5.48 -24.67
N LEU A 180 -1.60 -5.24 -24.12
CA LEU A 180 -1.19 -5.84 -22.86
C LEU A 180 -2.15 -5.48 -21.72
N VAL A 181 -2.42 -4.20 -21.51
CA VAL A 181 -3.31 -3.74 -20.42
C VAL A 181 -4.75 -4.20 -20.64
N GLY A 182 -5.23 -4.17 -21.88
CA GLY A 182 -6.58 -4.67 -22.23
C GLY A 182 -6.73 -6.17 -21.98
N GLY A 183 -5.75 -6.98 -22.40
CA GLY A 183 -5.73 -8.42 -22.14
C GLY A 183 -5.63 -8.74 -20.65
N ALA A 184 -4.77 -8.03 -19.91
CA ALA A 184 -4.66 -8.19 -18.47
C ALA A 184 -5.96 -7.83 -17.74
N LEU A 185 -6.63 -6.75 -18.14
CA LEU A 185 -7.94 -6.37 -17.58
C LEU A 185 -9.00 -7.44 -17.81
N ALA A 186 -9.03 -8.08 -18.99
CA ALA A 186 -9.96 -9.17 -19.29
C ALA A 186 -9.67 -10.40 -18.42
N GLU A 187 -8.40 -10.80 -18.28
CA GLU A 187 -8.02 -11.93 -17.44
C GLU A 187 -8.24 -11.66 -15.94
N VAL A 188 -7.91 -10.45 -15.46
CA VAL A 188 -8.20 -10.06 -14.08
C VAL A 188 -9.71 -10.10 -13.81
N ARG A 189 -10.55 -9.66 -14.77
CA ARG A 189 -12.01 -9.72 -14.64
C ARG A 189 -12.55 -11.15 -14.52
N ARG A 190 -11.87 -12.12 -15.13
CA ARG A 190 -12.22 -13.53 -15.04
C ARG A 190 -11.88 -14.11 -13.65
N VAL A 191 -10.79 -13.70 -13.04
CA VAL A 191 -10.26 -14.33 -11.82
C VAL A 191 -10.59 -13.58 -10.53
N ALA A 192 -11.06 -12.32 -10.60
CA ALA A 192 -11.37 -11.50 -9.43
C ALA A 192 -12.58 -10.57 -9.68
N PRO A 193 -13.47 -10.38 -8.67
CA PRO A 193 -14.67 -9.54 -8.82
C PRO A 193 -14.38 -8.04 -8.72
N ARG A 194 -13.20 -7.64 -8.23
CA ARG A 194 -12.77 -6.25 -8.11
C ARG A 194 -11.30 -6.11 -8.44
N ALA A 195 -10.90 -4.92 -8.90
CA ALA A 195 -9.49 -4.63 -9.13
C ALA A 195 -9.16 -3.15 -8.91
N VAL A 196 -7.89 -2.87 -8.63
CA VAL A 196 -7.32 -1.53 -8.70
C VAL A 196 -6.22 -1.52 -9.74
N LEU A 197 -6.40 -0.72 -10.79
CA LEU A 197 -5.39 -0.49 -11.82
C LEU A 197 -4.75 0.88 -11.62
N VAL A 198 -3.44 0.91 -11.57
CA VAL A 198 -2.62 2.12 -11.56
C VAL A 198 -1.90 2.26 -12.90
N GLY A 199 -1.75 3.48 -13.38
CA GLY A 199 -1.01 3.78 -14.61
C GLY A 199 -0.60 5.24 -14.70
N ASP A 200 0.22 5.57 -15.69
CA ASP A 200 0.64 6.94 -16.02
C ASP A 200 -0.35 7.70 -16.91
N GLN A 201 -1.45 7.07 -17.25
CA GLN A 201 -2.53 7.61 -18.06
C GLN A 201 -3.87 6.99 -17.66
N SER A 202 -4.97 7.54 -18.22
CA SER A 202 -6.30 6.99 -18.00
C SER A 202 -6.53 5.71 -18.82
N TRP A 203 -6.89 4.63 -18.11
CA TRP A 203 -7.25 3.32 -18.70
C TRP A 203 -8.75 3.05 -18.71
N VAL A 204 -9.58 4.06 -18.46
CA VAL A 204 -11.05 3.94 -18.46
C VAL A 204 -11.63 3.28 -19.72
N PRO A 205 -11.19 3.64 -20.94
CA PRO A 205 -11.73 2.97 -22.15
C PRO A 205 -11.41 1.48 -22.19
N ALA A 206 -10.15 1.10 -21.86
CA ALA A 206 -9.73 -0.30 -21.83
C ALA A 206 -10.47 -1.09 -20.75
N ALA A 207 -10.63 -0.53 -19.55
CA ALA A 207 -11.37 -1.15 -18.46
C ALA A 207 -12.83 -1.42 -18.86
N LYS A 208 -13.52 -0.43 -19.46
CA LYS A 208 -14.89 -0.60 -19.96
C LYS A 208 -14.99 -1.64 -21.06
N SER A 209 -14.03 -1.67 -22.00
CA SER A 209 -13.99 -2.68 -23.06
C SER A 209 -13.78 -4.10 -22.53
N ALA A 210 -13.06 -4.26 -21.41
CA ALA A 210 -12.88 -5.52 -20.71
C ALA A 210 -14.06 -5.88 -19.77
N GLY A 211 -15.16 -5.11 -19.78
CA GLY A 211 -16.37 -5.39 -19.00
C GLY A 211 -16.36 -4.86 -17.57
N TRP A 212 -15.40 -4.04 -17.20
CA TRP A 212 -15.34 -3.42 -15.87
C TRP A 212 -16.23 -2.19 -15.76
N ARG A 213 -16.85 -2.02 -14.61
CA ARG A 213 -17.41 -0.75 -14.16
C ARG A 213 -16.33 0.00 -13.39
N VAL A 214 -15.96 1.21 -13.83
CA VAL A 214 -15.06 2.09 -13.09
C VAL A 214 -15.90 2.81 -12.04
N THR A 215 -15.68 2.49 -10.77
CA THR A 215 -16.46 3.03 -9.64
C THR A 215 -15.85 4.32 -9.12
N GLU A 216 -14.51 4.38 -9.04
CA GLU A 216 -13.79 5.54 -8.53
C GLU A 216 -12.52 5.79 -9.35
N ARG A 217 -12.04 7.01 -9.30
CA ARG A 217 -10.76 7.42 -9.91
C ARG A 217 -10.05 8.42 -9.00
N PHE A 218 -8.74 8.23 -8.85
CA PHE A 218 -7.88 9.14 -8.11
C PHE A 218 -6.65 9.49 -8.93
N GLU A 219 -6.07 10.64 -8.64
CA GLU A 219 -4.79 11.06 -9.19
C GLU A 219 -3.79 11.28 -8.06
N ARG A 220 -2.62 10.68 -8.21
CA ARG A 220 -1.52 10.82 -7.27
C ARG A 220 -0.31 11.41 -7.98
N ARG A 221 0.00 12.67 -7.71
CA ARG A 221 1.24 13.28 -8.20
C ARG A 221 2.43 12.66 -7.45
N VAL A 222 3.36 12.07 -8.19
CA VAL A 222 4.57 11.45 -7.65
C VAL A 222 5.75 12.42 -7.71
N HIS A 223 5.96 13.06 -8.87
CA HIS A 223 6.93 14.14 -9.10
C HIS A 223 6.51 14.98 -10.32
N GLY A 224 7.33 15.97 -10.72
CA GLY A 224 6.94 16.95 -11.73
C GLY A 224 6.39 16.40 -13.06
N SER A 225 6.89 15.25 -13.50
CA SER A 225 6.51 14.62 -14.79
C SER A 225 5.68 13.34 -14.66
N LEU A 226 5.35 12.89 -13.42
CA LEU A 226 4.59 11.68 -13.22
C LEU A 226 3.38 11.91 -12.32
N VAL A 227 2.21 11.70 -12.89
CA VAL A 227 0.93 11.55 -12.17
C VAL A 227 0.48 10.10 -12.36
N ARG A 228 0.16 9.42 -11.27
CA ARG A 228 -0.48 8.11 -11.28
C ARG A 228 -1.98 8.27 -11.29
N HIS A 229 -2.62 7.61 -12.24
CA HIS A 229 -4.07 7.48 -12.32
C HIS A 229 -4.46 6.15 -11.69
N VAL A 230 -5.24 6.20 -10.63
CA VAL A 230 -5.75 5.02 -9.92
C VAL A 230 -7.20 4.81 -10.33
N HIS A 231 -7.51 3.61 -10.81
CA HIS A 231 -8.85 3.23 -11.26
C HIS A 231 -9.36 2.10 -10.36
N VAL A 232 -10.48 2.32 -9.71
CA VAL A 232 -11.18 1.30 -8.92
C VAL A 232 -12.25 0.65 -9.79
N LEU A 233 -12.18 -0.66 -9.89
CA LEU A 233 -12.93 -1.48 -10.83
C LEU A 233 -13.80 -2.52 -10.09
N ALA A 234 -15.05 -2.66 -10.54
CA ALA A 234 -16.03 -3.64 -10.03
C ALA A 234 -16.90 -4.23 -11.15
#